data_1f96de4c93c0b409d1842f9112920b19
#
_entry.id   1f96de4c93c0b409d1842f9112920b19
#
_cell.length_a   1.000
_cell.length_b   1.000
_cell.length_c   1.000
_cell.angle_alpha   90.00
_cell.angle_beta   90.00
_cell.angle_gamma   90.00
#
_symmetry.space_group_name_H-M   'P 1'
#
loop_
_entity.id
_entity.type
_entity.pdbx_description
1 polymer ?
#
loop_
_entity_poly.entity_id
_entity_poly.type
_entity_poly.pdbx_seq_one_letter_code
_entity_poly.pdbx_strand_id
1 'polypeptide(L)'
;MNNPFPDRTIREDWGGQPYWRPNERGEVTNSDYFGGTLRGIEEKLPYLKSLHVTCLYLNPIFEAHSNHRYNTADYTKIDPVLGTEEDFQSLCAAAGRLGIRVMLDGVFSHTGSDSVYFNRQGRYPQPGAYQSQQSPYFSWYHFISWPEKYHSWWGFETLPEVEETDNNYNKYINGRQGVVRKWLKKGASGWRLDVADELPDSFLDQLTEAAKEEKPDAVVLGEVWEDATTKESYGSRRRYLLGRQLDSVMNYPFRNAVLGFFTGADAAQIAEGILSVLENYPPQVVRMLMNHIGTHDTERAVTVLAGEPSQGRGREWQSAQTLSSGQRERGVRLMMAASAMQYTLPGVPCVYYGDEAGMEGYKDPFNRGCYPWGRENQELLAWYRRLGEIREEHPVFKEGSFRLLKAKGSLLAYVRE
;
A
#
# COMPACT_ATOMS: atom_id res chain seq x y z
N MET A 1 -5.18 20.75 27.91
CA MET A 1 -4.55 19.54 27.40
C MET A 1 -3.63 19.98 26.28
N ASN A 2 -2.34 19.67 26.32
CA ASN A 2 -1.42 20.01 25.25
C ASN A 2 -1.87 19.26 24.00
N ASN A 3 -2.04 19.96 22.87
CA ASN A 3 -2.32 19.33 21.59
C ASN A 3 -1.09 18.46 21.24
N PRO A 4 -1.22 17.12 21.14
CA PRO A 4 -0.09 16.28 20.79
C PRO A 4 0.39 16.47 19.34
N PHE A 5 -0.36 17.23 18.53
CA PHE A 5 -0.11 17.46 17.09
C PHE A 5 0.00 18.96 16.75
N PRO A 6 0.97 19.71 17.34
CA PRO A 6 1.04 21.16 17.14
C PRO A 6 1.33 21.60 15.70
N ASP A 7 1.90 20.73 14.88
CA ASP A 7 2.50 21.09 13.58
C ASP A 7 1.67 20.66 12.36
N ARG A 8 0.38 20.33 12.54
CA ARG A 8 -0.49 19.89 11.43
C ARG A 8 -1.20 21.09 10.81
N THR A 9 -0.63 21.59 9.71
CA THR A 9 -1.26 22.62 8.89
C THR A 9 -1.81 22.01 7.61
N ILE A 10 -3.11 22.16 7.38
CA ILE A 10 -3.72 21.77 6.10
C ILE A 10 -3.42 22.89 5.10
N ARG A 11 -2.85 22.50 3.95
CA ARG A 11 -2.53 23.41 2.86
C ARG A 11 -3.78 23.78 2.07
N GLU A 12 -3.82 25.01 1.60
CA GLU A 12 -4.93 25.51 0.76
C GLU A 12 -4.69 25.27 -0.75
N ASP A 13 -3.45 24.94 -1.16
CA ASP A 13 -3.04 24.71 -2.54
C ASP A 13 -3.20 23.25 -2.94
N TRP A 14 -4.42 22.76 -3.05
CA TRP A 14 -4.69 21.41 -3.56
C TRP A 14 -4.01 21.17 -4.92
N GLY A 15 -3.14 20.16 -4.97
CA GLY A 15 -2.31 19.85 -6.14
C GLY A 15 -0.98 20.60 -6.17
N GLY A 16 -0.63 21.33 -5.13
CA GLY A 16 0.71 21.88 -4.92
C GLY A 16 1.76 20.76 -4.76
N GLN A 17 3.02 21.12 -5.00
CA GLN A 17 4.11 20.17 -4.84
C GLN A 17 4.31 19.85 -3.34
N PRO A 18 4.43 18.57 -2.95
CA PRO A 18 4.75 18.19 -1.57
C PRO A 18 6.08 18.79 -1.09
N TYR A 19 6.21 19.01 0.21
CA TYR A 19 7.48 19.43 0.79
C TYR A 19 8.50 18.30 0.72
N TRP A 20 9.67 18.60 0.17
CA TRP A 20 10.70 17.60 -0.05
C TRP A 20 12.09 18.05 0.41
N ARG A 21 12.25 19.37 0.64
CA ARG A 21 13.52 19.94 1.09
C ARG A 21 13.68 19.74 2.59
N PRO A 22 14.87 19.36 3.06
CA PRO A 22 15.16 19.33 4.48
C PRO A 22 15.01 20.72 5.10
N ASN A 23 14.58 20.75 6.36
CA ASN A 23 14.59 21.94 7.19
C ASN A 23 16.04 22.34 7.58
N GLU A 24 16.21 23.40 8.38
CA GLU A 24 17.51 23.87 8.87
C GLU A 24 18.30 22.82 9.67
N ARG A 25 17.64 21.77 10.16
CA ARG A 25 18.24 20.66 10.90
C ARG A 25 18.57 19.47 9.97
N GLY A 26 18.33 19.59 8.68
CA GLY A 26 18.53 18.50 7.71
C GLY A 26 17.42 17.45 7.70
N GLU A 27 16.27 17.70 8.33
CA GLU A 27 15.16 16.76 8.46
C GLU A 27 14.06 17.06 7.43
N VAL A 28 13.52 16.03 6.78
CA VAL A 28 12.27 16.12 6.00
C VAL A 28 11.13 15.81 6.95
N THR A 29 10.30 16.83 7.26
CA THR A 29 9.32 16.74 8.34
C THR A 29 8.08 15.93 8.01
N ASN A 30 7.77 15.69 6.73
CA ASN A 30 6.54 15.02 6.27
C ASN A 30 5.26 15.57 6.95
N SER A 31 5.19 16.91 7.08
CA SER A 31 4.16 17.62 7.85
C SER A 31 3.18 18.40 6.99
N ASP A 32 3.23 18.27 5.67
CA ASP A 32 2.29 18.90 4.73
C ASP A 32 1.07 18.02 4.49
N TYR A 33 -0.09 18.56 4.83
CA TYR A 33 -1.39 17.90 4.67
C TYR A 33 -2.24 18.67 3.68
N PHE A 34 -2.89 17.97 2.74
CA PHE A 34 -3.73 18.59 1.72
C PHE A 34 -5.25 18.50 2.04
N GLY A 35 -5.62 17.96 3.18
CA GLY A 35 -7.01 17.95 3.65
C GLY A 35 -7.91 16.87 3.04
N GLY A 36 -7.34 15.81 2.44
CA GLY A 36 -8.12 14.63 2.07
C GLY A 36 -8.68 13.91 3.31
N THR A 37 -9.94 13.45 3.25
CA THR A 37 -10.66 12.87 4.39
C THR A 37 -11.38 11.57 4.01
N LEU A 38 -11.78 10.78 5.03
CA LEU A 38 -12.61 9.59 4.83
C LEU A 38 -13.98 9.94 4.24
N ARG A 39 -14.55 11.08 4.63
CA ARG A 39 -15.79 11.61 4.03
C ARG A 39 -15.60 11.97 2.57
N GLY A 40 -14.46 12.57 2.21
CA GLY A 40 -14.13 12.86 0.82
C GLY A 40 -14.04 11.59 -0.04
N ILE A 41 -13.54 10.49 0.52
CA ILE A 41 -13.58 9.18 -0.16
C ILE A 41 -15.03 8.70 -0.30
N GLU A 42 -15.85 8.81 0.75
CA GLU A 42 -17.27 8.42 0.70
C GLU A 42 -18.03 9.17 -0.39
N GLU A 43 -17.82 10.47 -0.51
CA GLU A 43 -18.40 11.30 -1.58
C GLU A 43 -17.98 10.85 -2.99
N LYS A 44 -16.78 10.27 -3.12
CA LYS A 44 -16.21 9.79 -4.39
C LYS A 44 -16.50 8.31 -4.69
N LEU A 45 -17.25 7.62 -3.85
CA LEU A 45 -17.65 6.22 -4.12
C LEU A 45 -18.39 6.03 -5.46
N PRO A 46 -19.29 6.93 -5.91
CA PRO A 46 -19.89 6.81 -7.25
C PRO A 46 -18.87 6.89 -8.39
N TYR A 47 -17.83 7.72 -8.25
CA TYR A 47 -16.72 7.78 -9.19
C TYR A 47 -15.95 6.44 -9.20
N LEU A 48 -15.57 5.92 -8.05
CA LEU A 48 -14.88 4.64 -7.92
C LEU A 48 -15.71 3.48 -8.46
N LYS A 49 -17.02 3.49 -8.22
CA LYS A 49 -17.94 2.51 -8.81
C LYS A 49 -17.97 2.60 -10.33
N SER A 50 -17.88 3.81 -10.91
CA SER A 50 -17.83 3.99 -12.38
C SER A 50 -16.53 3.45 -13.00
N LEU A 51 -15.51 3.18 -12.21
CA LEU A 51 -14.27 2.48 -12.58
C LEU A 51 -14.32 0.97 -12.31
N HIS A 52 -15.50 0.44 -11.91
CA HIS A 52 -15.71 -0.95 -11.52
C HIS A 52 -14.84 -1.41 -10.33
N VAL A 53 -14.43 -0.48 -9.45
CA VAL A 53 -13.72 -0.80 -8.22
C VAL A 53 -14.59 -1.65 -7.30
N THR A 54 -14.03 -2.72 -6.77
CA THR A 54 -14.68 -3.65 -5.84
C THR A 54 -14.02 -3.70 -4.47
N CYS A 55 -12.82 -3.12 -4.34
CA CYS A 55 -12.10 -3.01 -3.08
C CYS A 55 -11.27 -1.72 -3.06
N LEU A 56 -11.32 -0.99 -1.94
CA LEU A 56 -10.41 0.10 -1.62
C LEU A 56 -9.36 -0.42 -0.66
N TYR A 57 -8.11 -0.35 -1.04
CA TYR A 57 -6.99 -0.46 -0.12
C TYR A 57 -6.57 0.95 0.30
N LEU A 58 -6.67 1.25 1.59
CA LEU A 58 -6.28 2.52 2.18
C LEU A 58 -4.89 2.39 2.79
N ASN A 59 -3.96 3.29 2.41
CA ASN A 59 -2.72 3.49 3.16
C ASN A 59 -3.05 3.81 4.63
N PRO A 60 -2.06 3.82 5.56
CA PRO A 60 -2.36 3.94 6.99
C PRO A 60 -3.27 5.13 7.32
N ILE A 61 -4.34 4.85 8.07
CA ILE A 61 -5.34 5.84 8.50
C ILE A 61 -5.31 6.12 9.99
N PHE A 62 -4.48 5.41 10.75
CA PHE A 62 -4.40 5.57 12.20
C PHE A 62 -3.63 6.83 12.59
N GLU A 63 -3.89 7.30 13.80
CA GLU A 63 -3.21 8.46 14.38
C GLU A 63 -1.69 8.31 14.24
N ALA A 64 -1.03 9.32 13.68
CA ALA A 64 0.42 9.34 13.47
C ALA A 64 0.92 10.79 13.43
N HIS A 65 2.23 11.01 13.56
CA HIS A 65 2.84 12.35 13.55
C HIS A 65 3.42 12.77 12.19
N SER A 66 3.22 11.98 11.15
CA SER A 66 3.60 12.29 9.76
C SER A 66 2.41 12.19 8.82
N ASN A 67 2.53 12.82 7.64
CA ASN A 67 1.51 12.76 6.60
C ASN A 67 1.36 11.37 5.96
N HIS A 68 2.41 10.53 5.95
CA HIS A 68 2.37 9.16 5.42
C HIS A 68 1.78 8.14 6.41
N ARG A 69 1.81 8.41 7.71
CA ARG A 69 1.25 7.60 8.81
C ARG A 69 1.83 6.21 9.02
N TYR A 70 2.94 5.87 8.37
CA TYR A 70 3.64 4.60 8.63
C TYR A 70 4.34 4.58 10.01
N ASN A 71 4.46 5.73 10.67
CA ASN A 71 4.89 5.86 12.06
C ASN A 71 3.68 5.91 13.01
N THR A 72 2.91 4.84 13.06
CA THR A 72 1.67 4.78 13.87
C THR A 72 1.88 5.25 15.29
N ALA A 73 1.05 6.20 15.72
CA ALA A 73 1.06 6.74 17.08
C ALA A 73 0.02 6.09 18.00
N ASP A 74 -1.16 5.74 17.47
CA ASP A 74 -2.19 5.00 18.20
C ASP A 74 -3.03 4.16 17.23
N TYR A 75 -2.88 2.83 17.28
CA TYR A 75 -3.64 1.89 16.44
C TYR A 75 -5.14 1.89 16.71
N THR A 76 -5.56 2.47 17.83
CA THR A 76 -6.97 2.46 18.24
C THR A 76 -7.76 3.68 17.78
N LYS A 77 -7.09 4.64 17.14
CA LYS A 77 -7.70 5.89 16.70
C LYS A 77 -7.46 6.16 15.22
N ILE A 78 -8.46 6.74 14.59
CA ILE A 78 -8.28 7.36 13.27
C ILE A 78 -7.50 8.67 13.44
N ASP A 79 -6.62 8.97 12.48
CA ASP A 79 -5.94 10.24 12.42
C ASP A 79 -6.96 11.40 12.30
N PRO A 80 -6.96 12.38 13.23
CA PRO A 80 -7.95 13.46 13.24
C PRO A 80 -8.02 14.29 11.94
N VAL A 81 -6.93 14.33 11.16
CA VAL A 81 -6.92 15.01 9.84
C VAL A 81 -7.79 14.25 8.83
N LEU A 82 -7.90 12.93 8.96
CA LEU A 82 -8.71 12.10 8.07
C LEU A 82 -10.17 12.03 8.48
N GLY A 83 -10.48 12.24 9.76
CA GLY A 83 -11.82 12.15 10.30
C GLY A 83 -11.92 11.36 11.60
N THR A 84 -13.06 10.75 11.83
CA THR A 84 -13.38 10.02 13.06
C THR A 84 -13.60 8.53 12.78
N GLU A 85 -13.79 7.75 13.86
CA GLU A 85 -14.18 6.34 13.76
C GLU A 85 -15.58 6.19 13.12
N GLU A 86 -16.47 7.13 13.39
CA GLU A 86 -17.81 7.19 12.79
C GLU A 86 -17.74 7.46 11.28
N ASP A 87 -16.82 8.33 10.84
CA ASP A 87 -16.58 8.59 9.41
C ASP A 87 -16.07 7.33 8.71
N PHE A 88 -15.20 6.55 9.36
CA PHE A 88 -14.73 5.26 8.85
C PHE A 88 -15.87 4.25 8.71
N GLN A 89 -16.71 4.13 9.73
CA GLN A 89 -17.88 3.23 9.69
C GLN A 89 -18.87 3.64 8.60
N SER A 90 -19.11 4.95 8.44
CA SER A 90 -19.97 5.50 7.38
C SER A 90 -19.43 5.14 6.00
N LEU A 91 -18.13 5.37 5.77
CA LEU A 91 -17.44 4.98 4.53
C LEU A 91 -17.60 3.48 4.24
N CYS A 92 -17.34 2.62 5.21
CA CYS A 92 -17.46 1.17 5.05
C CYS A 92 -18.90 0.76 4.70
N ALA A 93 -19.88 1.34 5.40
CA ALA A 93 -21.30 1.06 5.13
C ALA A 93 -21.74 1.56 3.74
N ALA A 94 -21.32 2.77 3.36
CA ALA A 94 -21.62 3.33 2.03
C ALA A 94 -20.95 2.54 0.91
N ALA A 95 -19.69 2.18 1.07
CA ALA A 95 -18.94 1.33 0.13
C ALA A 95 -19.61 -0.03 -0.04
N GLY A 96 -19.99 -0.66 1.09
CA GLY A 96 -20.69 -1.96 1.08
C GLY A 96 -21.99 -1.94 0.29
N ARG A 97 -22.78 -0.86 0.35
CA ARG A 97 -24.00 -0.70 -0.47
C ARG A 97 -23.72 -0.68 -1.98
N LEU A 98 -22.51 -0.30 -2.38
CA LEU A 98 -22.06 -0.28 -3.78
C LEU A 98 -21.28 -1.55 -4.18
N GLY A 99 -21.15 -2.52 -3.26
CA GLY A 99 -20.36 -3.73 -3.47
C GLY A 99 -18.85 -3.48 -3.42
N ILE A 100 -18.41 -2.42 -2.73
CA ILE A 100 -17.01 -2.05 -2.56
C ILE A 100 -16.57 -2.43 -1.14
N ARG A 101 -15.50 -3.20 -1.01
CA ARG A 101 -14.85 -3.55 0.26
C ARG A 101 -13.84 -2.48 0.65
N VAL A 102 -13.51 -2.37 1.94
CA VAL A 102 -12.47 -1.47 2.44
C VAL A 102 -11.42 -2.28 3.18
N MET A 103 -10.18 -2.24 2.70
CA MET A 103 -9.02 -2.91 3.29
C MET A 103 -8.11 -1.87 3.94
N LEU A 104 -7.60 -2.18 5.13
CA LEU A 104 -6.70 -1.32 5.89
C LEU A 104 -5.25 -1.75 5.75
N ASP A 105 -4.33 -0.81 5.97
CA ASP A 105 -2.90 -1.05 6.09
C ASP A 105 -2.53 -1.35 7.55
N GLY A 106 -1.88 -2.49 7.77
CA GLY A 106 -1.41 -2.95 9.08
C GLY A 106 0.11 -2.80 9.17
N VAL A 107 0.56 -1.73 9.80
CA VAL A 107 1.98 -1.47 10.07
C VAL A 107 2.30 -2.03 11.45
N PHE A 108 2.71 -3.29 11.52
CA PHE A 108 2.86 -4.01 12.79
C PHE A 108 4.30 -4.39 13.14
N SER A 109 5.28 -4.06 12.30
CA SER A 109 6.72 -4.29 12.56
C SER A 109 7.38 -3.18 13.38
N HIS A 110 6.78 -1.99 13.41
CA HIS A 110 7.30 -0.83 14.13
C HIS A 110 6.18 0.15 14.51
N THR A 111 6.49 1.09 15.38
CA THR A 111 5.61 2.22 15.74
C THR A 111 6.34 3.54 15.47
N GLY A 112 5.64 4.66 15.60
CA GLY A 112 6.30 5.96 15.70
C GLY A 112 7.08 6.10 17.02
N SER A 113 8.26 6.71 16.98
CA SER A 113 8.97 7.09 18.21
C SER A 113 8.16 8.06 19.08
N ASP A 114 7.22 8.78 18.45
CA ASP A 114 6.28 9.70 19.08
C ASP A 114 4.94 9.06 19.43
N SER A 115 4.82 7.73 19.29
CA SER A 115 3.59 7.01 19.60
C SER A 115 3.25 7.05 21.10
N VAL A 116 1.99 6.79 21.43
CA VAL A 116 1.56 6.58 22.83
C VAL A 116 2.31 5.43 23.50
N TYR A 117 2.83 4.48 22.72
CA TYR A 117 3.54 3.29 23.18
C TYR A 117 5.01 3.58 23.53
N PHE A 118 5.71 4.32 22.67
CA PHE A 118 7.13 4.64 22.85
C PHE A 118 7.34 6.01 23.54
N ASN A 119 6.63 7.03 23.09
CA ASN A 119 6.54 8.38 23.65
C ASN A 119 7.89 9.11 23.86
N ARG A 120 8.82 8.99 22.90
CA ARG A 120 10.16 9.60 23.00
C ARG A 120 10.10 11.10 23.27
N GLN A 121 9.15 11.81 22.67
CA GLN A 121 9.01 13.26 22.76
C GLN A 121 8.17 13.74 23.96
N GLY A 122 7.65 12.83 24.78
CA GLY A 122 6.82 13.20 25.93
C GLY A 122 5.49 13.86 25.55
N ARG A 123 4.93 13.53 24.39
CA ARG A 123 3.69 14.14 23.88
C ARG A 123 2.44 13.65 24.62
N TYR A 124 2.51 12.46 25.18
CA TYR A 124 1.39 11.80 25.86
C TYR A 124 1.61 11.82 27.39
N PRO A 125 0.55 11.99 28.19
CA PRO A 125 0.66 12.09 29.63
C PRO A 125 1.10 10.78 30.31
N GLN A 126 0.83 9.64 29.70
CA GLN A 126 1.25 8.33 30.20
C GLN A 126 2.68 8.02 29.69
N PRO A 127 3.59 7.56 30.57
CA PRO A 127 4.93 7.20 30.14
C PRO A 127 4.93 6.03 29.15
N GLY A 128 5.56 6.25 27.98
CA GLY A 128 5.87 5.20 27.04
C GLY A 128 7.13 4.41 27.41
N ALA A 129 7.49 3.45 26.57
CA ALA A 129 8.66 2.59 26.79
C ALA A 129 9.99 3.36 26.87
N TYR A 130 10.12 4.46 26.15
CA TYR A 130 11.31 5.32 26.19
C TYR A 130 11.48 6.02 27.54
N GLN A 131 10.38 6.36 28.22
CA GLN A 131 10.40 7.16 29.44
C GLN A 131 10.44 6.31 30.71
N SER A 132 9.97 5.07 30.67
CA SER A 132 9.89 4.22 31.84
C SER A 132 9.98 2.74 31.51
N GLN A 133 10.87 2.05 32.21
CA GLN A 133 10.95 0.58 32.17
C GLN A 133 9.73 -0.11 32.81
N GLN A 134 8.91 0.64 33.58
CA GLN A 134 7.64 0.17 34.14
C GLN A 134 6.44 0.44 33.22
N SER A 135 6.67 1.05 32.05
CA SER A 135 5.62 1.20 31.05
C SER A 135 5.06 -0.16 30.64
N PRO A 136 3.74 -0.30 30.46
CA PRO A 136 3.14 -1.54 29.97
C PRO A 136 3.61 -1.90 28.57
N TYR A 137 4.23 -0.98 27.86
CA TYR A 137 4.75 -1.15 26.51
C TYR A 137 6.24 -1.42 26.47
N PHE A 138 6.94 -1.46 27.64
CA PHE A 138 8.40 -1.60 27.65
C PHE A 138 8.87 -2.89 26.98
N SER A 139 8.21 -4.01 27.21
CA SER A 139 8.55 -5.31 26.62
C SER A 139 8.31 -5.39 25.11
N TRP A 140 7.61 -4.41 24.53
CA TRP A 140 7.37 -4.36 23.09
C TRP A 140 8.62 -4.00 22.28
N TYR A 141 9.65 -3.44 22.92
CA TYR A 141 10.82 -2.87 22.25
C TYR A 141 12.12 -3.48 22.75
N HIS A 142 13.05 -3.66 21.84
CA HIS A 142 14.38 -4.14 22.16
C HIS A 142 15.35 -2.96 22.36
N PHE A 143 15.70 -2.66 23.62
CA PHE A 143 16.70 -1.66 23.97
C PHE A 143 18.09 -2.29 24.03
N ILE A 144 19.05 -1.72 23.28
CA ILE A 144 20.47 -2.05 23.37
C ILE A 144 21.06 -1.38 24.61
N SER A 145 20.69 -0.11 24.83
CA SER A 145 21.04 0.68 26.04
C SER A 145 19.92 1.69 26.29
N TRP A 146 19.05 1.37 27.24
CA TRP A 146 17.90 2.21 27.57
C TRP A 146 18.31 3.58 28.11
N PRO A 147 17.63 4.69 27.75
CA PRO A 147 16.52 4.71 26.79
C PRO A 147 16.96 5.00 25.34
N GLU A 148 18.22 5.37 25.11
CA GLU A 148 18.64 6.08 23.90
C GLU A 148 18.99 5.15 22.73
N LYS A 149 19.38 3.90 23.00
CA LYS A 149 19.76 2.94 21.95
C LYS A 149 18.78 1.78 21.91
N TYR A 150 18.08 1.64 20.81
CA TYR A 150 17.06 0.61 20.57
C TYR A 150 17.09 0.15 19.11
N HIS A 151 16.52 -1.00 18.84
CA HIS A 151 16.32 -1.48 17.49
C HIS A 151 15.29 -0.58 16.79
N SER A 152 15.56 -0.24 15.54
CA SER A 152 14.70 0.61 14.73
C SER A 152 14.71 0.15 13.29
N TRP A 153 13.57 0.25 12.63
CA TRP A 153 13.36 -0.19 11.27
C TRP A 153 14.38 0.45 10.32
N TRP A 154 15.24 -0.36 9.74
CA TRP A 154 16.34 0.04 8.86
C TRP A 154 17.26 1.15 9.44
N GLY A 155 17.34 1.25 10.76
CA GLY A 155 18.15 2.26 11.46
C GLY A 155 17.48 3.64 11.57
N PHE A 156 16.22 3.77 11.21
CA PHE A 156 15.47 5.01 11.41
C PHE A 156 14.97 5.13 12.85
N GLU A 157 15.66 5.92 13.68
CA GLU A 157 15.28 6.11 15.08
C GLU A 157 13.84 6.62 15.29
N THR A 158 13.22 7.19 14.27
CA THR A 158 11.81 7.60 14.31
C THR A 158 10.83 6.44 14.23
N LEU A 159 11.32 5.22 13.92
CA LEU A 159 10.55 4.01 13.71
C LEU A 159 11.10 2.86 14.59
N PRO A 160 10.92 2.93 15.94
CA PRO A 160 11.33 1.82 16.81
C PRO A 160 10.62 0.54 16.44
N GLU A 161 11.40 -0.53 16.20
CA GLU A 161 10.89 -1.88 15.95
C GLU A 161 10.21 -2.44 17.19
N VAL A 162 9.16 -3.22 16.96
CA VAL A 162 8.49 -3.97 18.02
C VAL A 162 8.91 -5.43 17.99
N GLU A 163 8.82 -6.09 19.14
CA GLU A 163 8.97 -7.53 19.28
C GLU A 163 7.61 -8.17 19.06
N GLU A 164 7.30 -8.59 17.84
CA GLU A 164 5.98 -9.14 17.47
C GLU A 164 5.68 -10.46 18.21
N THR A 165 6.72 -11.13 18.71
CA THR A 165 6.58 -12.35 19.53
C THR A 165 6.34 -12.06 21.01
N ASP A 166 6.46 -10.80 21.46
CA ASP A 166 6.07 -10.39 22.80
C ASP A 166 4.58 -10.67 23.03
N ASN A 167 4.28 -11.37 24.13
CA ASN A 167 2.91 -11.77 24.44
C ASN A 167 1.94 -10.59 24.62
N ASN A 168 2.42 -9.46 25.16
CA ASN A 168 1.56 -8.29 25.39
C ASN A 168 1.30 -7.57 24.08
N TYR A 169 2.33 -7.39 23.23
CA TYR A 169 2.17 -6.83 21.89
C TYR A 169 1.25 -7.70 21.04
N ASN A 170 1.53 -8.99 20.96
CA ASN A 170 0.73 -9.92 20.17
C ASN A 170 -0.74 -9.93 20.63
N LYS A 171 -1.00 -9.96 21.94
CA LYS A 171 -2.35 -9.87 22.49
C LYS A 171 -3.03 -8.53 22.17
N TYR A 172 -2.26 -7.44 22.13
CA TYR A 172 -2.77 -6.12 21.80
C TYR A 172 -3.21 -6.05 20.32
N ILE A 173 -2.46 -6.65 19.42
CA ILE A 173 -2.78 -6.66 17.99
C ILE A 173 -3.79 -7.75 17.66
N ASN A 174 -3.56 -9.01 18.05
CA ASN A 174 -4.25 -10.20 17.57
C ASN A 174 -5.30 -10.76 18.57
N GLY A 175 -5.29 -10.29 19.82
CA GLY A 175 -6.18 -10.80 20.87
C GLY A 175 -7.67 -10.56 20.62
N ARG A 176 -8.53 -11.10 21.49
CA ARG A 176 -10.01 -11.00 21.35
C ARG A 176 -10.53 -9.57 21.26
N GLN A 177 -9.86 -8.61 21.88
CA GLN A 177 -10.16 -7.18 21.84
C GLN A 177 -9.07 -6.41 21.11
N GLY A 178 -8.24 -7.11 20.34
CA GLY A 178 -7.09 -6.55 19.66
C GLY A 178 -7.45 -5.69 18.44
N VAL A 179 -6.45 -5.00 17.96
CA VAL A 179 -6.54 -4.03 16.86
C VAL A 179 -7.14 -4.66 15.61
N VAL A 180 -6.69 -5.87 15.23
CA VAL A 180 -7.16 -6.57 14.02
C VAL A 180 -8.67 -6.77 14.06
N ARG A 181 -9.20 -7.30 15.16
CA ARG A 181 -10.63 -7.56 15.32
C ARG A 181 -11.45 -6.28 15.48
N LYS A 182 -10.90 -5.29 16.20
CA LYS A 182 -11.57 -3.99 16.39
C LYS A 182 -11.99 -3.39 15.05
N TRP A 183 -11.05 -3.26 14.11
CA TRP A 183 -11.33 -2.60 12.86
C TRP A 183 -12.17 -3.45 11.88
N LEU A 184 -12.05 -4.77 11.93
CA LEU A 184 -12.98 -5.66 11.21
C LEU A 184 -14.41 -5.51 11.69
N LYS A 185 -14.64 -5.42 13.01
CA LYS A 185 -15.96 -5.11 13.59
C LYS A 185 -16.50 -3.76 13.18
N LYS A 186 -15.61 -2.80 12.94
CA LYS A 186 -15.95 -1.43 12.50
C LYS A 186 -16.22 -1.32 11.00
N GLY A 187 -16.08 -2.40 10.23
CA GLY A 187 -16.46 -2.46 8.83
C GLY A 187 -15.32 -2.76 7.86
N ALA A 188 -14.07 -2.81 8.29
CA ALA A 188 -12.98 -3.25 7.43
C ALA A 188 -13.25 -4.65 6.86
N SER A 189 -12.74 -4.91 5.67
CA SER A 189 -12.89 -6.19 4.96
C SER A 189 -11.58 -6.98 4.86
N GLY A 190 -10.53 -6.49 5.49
CA GLY A 190 -9.24 -7.16 5.47
C GLY A 190 -8.09 -6.23 5.81
N TRP A 191 -6.90 -6.79 5.74
CA TRP A 191 -5.65 -6.13 6.06
C TRP A 191 -4.61 -6.34 4.95
N ARG A 192 -3.96 -5.28 4.52
CA ARG A 192 -2.67 -5.36 3.85
C ARG A 192 -1.60 -5.21 4.93
N LEU A 193 -0.65 -6.11 4.96
CA LEU A 193 0.43 -6.10 5.96
C LEU A 193 1.67 -5.46 5.37
N ASP A 194 2.07 -4.35 5.96
CA ASP A 194 3.30 -3.64 5.66
C ASP A 194 4.50 -4.54 5.98
N VAL A 195 5.51 -4.53 5.11
CA VAL A 195 6.74 -5.34 5.23
C VAL A 195 6.50 -6.76 5.78
N ALA A 196 5.58 -7.50 5.15
CA ALA A 196 5.16 -8.82 5.65
C ALA A 196 6.31 -9.82 5.80
N ASP A 197 7.43 -9.62 5.11
CA ASP A 197 8.64 -10.43 5.22
C ASP A 197 9.46 -10.13 6.49
N GLU A 198 9.18 -9.05 7.18
CA GLU A 198 9.75 -8.73 8.48
C GLU A 198 8.86 -9.17 9.66
N LEU A 199 7.65 -9.71 9.40
CA LEU A 199 6.77 -10.25 10.43
C LEU A 199 7.03 -11.73 10.65
N PRO A 200 7.26 -12.22 11.91
CA PRO A 200 7.47 -13.63 12.20
C PRO A 200 6.28 -14.51 11.81
N ASP A 201 6.56 -15.75 11.41
CA ASP A 201 5.51 -16.72 11.04
C ASP A 201 4.45 -16.91 12.13
N SER A 202 4.86 -16.96 13.40
CA SER A 202 3.93 -17.11 14.53
C SER A 202 3.00 -15.91 14.70
N PHE A 203 3.47 -14.71 14.39
CA PHE A 203 2.65 -13.51 14.41
C PHE A 203 1.64 -13.52 13.26
N LEU A 204 2.07 -13.85 12.05
CA LEU A 204 1.20 -13.97 10.87
C LEU A 204 0.12 -15.03 11.05
N ASP A 205 0.45 -16.19 11.65
CA ASP A 205 -0.53 -17.23 11.97
C ASP A 205 -1.65 -16.68 12.87
N GLN A 206 -1.27 -16.02 13.97
CA GLN A 206 -2.22 -15.49 14.95
C GLN A 206 -3.04 -14.32 14.40
N LEU A 207 -2.41 -13.47 13.57
CA LEU A 207 -3.10 -12.36 12.91
C LEU A 207 -4.19 -12.88 11.97
N THR A 208 -3.86 -13.87 11.15
CA THR A 208 -4.80 -14.44 10.19
C THR A 208 -5.91 -15.21 10.90
N GLU A 209 -5.58 -15.99 11.94
CA GLU A 209 -6.59 -16.62 12.80
C GLU A 209 -7.54 -15.58 13.40
N ALA A 210 -6.99 -14.50 13.98
CA ALA A 210 -7.79 -13.42 14.54
C ALA A 210 -8.70 -12.76 13.49
N ALA A 211 -8.17 -12.52 12.28
CA ALA A 211 -8.95 -11.91 11.21
C ALA A 211 -10.08 -12.83 10.72
N LYS A 212 -9.78 -14.11 10.48
CA LYS A 212 -10.73 -15.09 9.95
C LYS A 212 -11.80 -15.51 10.98
N GLU A 213 -11.46 -15.59 12.27
CA GLU A 213 -12.45 -15.81 13.33
C GLU A 213 -13.43 -14.65 13.47
N GLU A 214 -12.94 -13.41 13.32
CA GLU A 214 -13.80 -12.23 13.40
C GLU A 214 -14.66 -12.06 12.15
N LYS A 215 -14.07 -12.28 10.98
CA LYS A 215 -14.71 -12.13 9.68
C LYS A 215 -14.16 -13.18 8.72
N PRO A 216 -14.85 -14.30 8.51
CA PRO A 216 -14.35 -15.44 7.73
C PRO A 216 -13.91 -15.10 6.29
N ASP A 217 -14.50 -14.07 5.69
CA ASP A 217 -14.18 -13.59 4.35
C ASP A 217 -13.19 -12.38 4.35
N ALA A 218 -12.62 -12.04 5.50
CA ALA A 218 -11.57 -11.01 5.57
C ALA A 218 -10.35 -11.45 4.73
N VAL A 219 -9.79 -10.53 3.97
CA VAL A 219 -8.59 -10.77 3.17
C VAL A 219 -7.35 -10.33 3.94
N VAL A 220 -6.34 -11.18 4.00
CA VAL A 220 -5.01 -10.85 4.53
C VAL A 220 -4.02 -10.86 3.38
N LEU A 221 -3.58 -9.66 2.97
CA LEU A 221 -2.68 -9.41 1.86
C LEU A 221 -1.31 -9.00 2.40
N GLY A 222 -0.23 -9.60 1.94
CA GLY A 222 1.13 -9.22 2.37
C GLY A 222 1.86 -8.35 1.35
N GLU A 223 2.66 -7.42 1.83
CA GLU A 223 3.68 -6.80 1.02
C GLU A 223 4.92 -7.69 0.99
N VAL A 224 5.22 -8.24 -0.18
CA VAL A 224 6.45 -8.99 -0.48
C VAL A 224 6.92 -8.56 -1.86
N TRP A 225 8.16 -8.07 -1.95
CA TRP A 225 8.66 -7.46 -3.20
C TRP A 225 9.17 -8.47 -4.22
N GLU A 226 9.50 -9.68 -3.78
CA GLU A 226 10.00 -10.78 -4.61
C GLU A 226 8.93 -11.86 -4.78
N ASP A 227 9.33 -13.01 -5.33
CA ASP A 227 8.49 -14.21 -5.34
C ASP A 227 8.27 -14.71 -3.90
N ALA A 228 7.04 -14.55 -3.40
CA ALA A 228 6.68 -14.92 -2.03
C ALA A 228 6.75 -16.43 -1.77
N THR A 229 6.76 -17.26 -2.80
CA THR A 229 6.85 -18.72 -2.66
C THR A 229 8.27 -19.21 -2.40
N THR A 230 9.26 -18.40 -2.76
CA THR A 230 10.68 -18.71 -2.59
C THR A 230 11.39 -17.81 -1.59
N LYS A 231 10.67 -16.85 -1.01
CA LYS A 231 11.22 -15.89 -0.05
C LYS A 231 11.83 -16.60 1.16
N GLU A 232 13.04 -16.18 1.51
CA GLU A 232 13.72 -16.58 2.75
C GLU A 232 13.88 -15.35 3.66
N SER A 233 13.53 -15.49 4.92
CA SER A 233 13.83 -14.56 5.98
C SER A 233 13.85 -15.30 7.33
N TYR A 234 14.46 -14.73 8.35
CA TYR A 234 14.66 -15.40 9.65
C TYR A 234 15.36 -16.77 9.53
N GLY A 235 16.23 -16.92 8.51
CA GLY A 235 16.99 -18.15 8.28
C GLY A 235 16.18 -19.34 7.76
N SER A 236 14.95 -19.12 7.29
CA SER A 236 14.08 -20.17 6.74
C SER A 236 13.25 -19.67 5.57
N ARG A 237 12.85 -20.61 4.71
CA ARG A 237 11.85 -20.33 3.65
C ARG A 237 10.50 -20.04 4.27
N ARG A 238 9.93 -18.94 3.86
CA ARG A 238 8.64 -18.47 4.40
C ARG A 238 7.48 -19.31 3.84
N ARG A 239 6.45 -19.45 4.66
CA ARG A 239 5.26 -20.28 4.37
C ARG A 239 3.98 -19.48 4.18
N TYR A 240 4.11 -18.25 3.69
CA TYR A 240 3.03 -17.27 3.54
C TYR A 240 1.75 -17.82 2.93
N LEU A 241 1.89 -18.62 1.86
CA LEU A 241 0.79 -19.00 0.95
C LEU A 241 0.33 -20.45 1.13
N LEU A 242 0.66 -21.08 2.28
CA LEU A 242 0.27 -22.44 2.59
C LEU A 242 -1.09 -22.55 3.31
N GLY A 243 -1.91 -21.51 3.26
CA GLY A 243 -3.31 -21.51 3.72
C GLY A 243 -3.53 -21.09 5.19
N ARG A 244 -2.49 -20.63 5.90
CA ARG A 244 -2.60 -20.19 7.29
C ARG A 244 -2.16 -18.77 7.59
N GLN A 245 -1.53 -18.11 6.62
CA GLN A 245 -0.98 -16.76 6.81
C GLN A 245 -1.62 -15.77 5.85
N LEU A 246 -1.10 -15.67 4.62
CA LEU A 246 -1.59 -14.70 3.65
C LEU A 246 -2.55 -15.36 2.67
N ASP A 247 -3.64 -14.69 2.34
CA ASP A 247 -4.50 -15.07 1.22
C ASP A 247 -3.84 -14.75 -0.10
N SER A 248 -3.04 -13.68 -0.15
CA SER A 248 -2.33 -13.23 -1.33
C SER A 248 -1.23 -12.21 -0.98
N VAL A 249 -0.52 -11.73 -2.01
CA VAL A 249 0.54 -10.73 -1.89
C VAL A 249 0.42 -9.66 -2.98
N MET A 250 1.07 -8.52 -2.73
CA MET A 250 1.34 -7.50 -3.75
C MET A 250 2.30 -8.09 -4.79
N ASN A 251 1.89 -8.08 -6.06
CA ASN A 251 2.62 -8.77 -7.14
C ASN A 251 3.65 -7.84 -7.81
N TYR A 252 4.73 -7.55 -7.12
CA TYR A 252 5.84 -6.76 -7.67
C TYR A 252 6.53 -7.44 -8.86
N PRO A 253 6.71 -8.78 -8.91
CA PRO A 253 7.21 -9.46 -10.11
C PRO A 253 6.36 -9.15 -11.35
N PHE A 254 5.04 -9.12 -11.22
CA PHE A 254 4.12 -8.71 -12.29
C PHE A 254 4.37 -7.27 -12.76
N ARG A 255 4.46 -6.33 -11.81
CA ARG A 255 4.75 -4.93 -12.12
C ARG A 255 6.03 -4.80 -12.93
N ASN A 256 7.09 -5.45 -12.50
CA ASN A 256 8.39 -5.39 -13.14
C ASN A 256 8.34 -5.99 -14.55
N ALA A 257 7.61 -7.10 -14.73
CA ALA A 257 7.40 -7.72 -16.03
C ALA A 257 6.64 -6.78 -16.99
N VAL A 258 5.50 -6.24 -16.57
CA VAL A 258 4.67 -5.37 -17.42
C VAL A 258 5.41 -4.09 -17.80
N LEU A 259 5.97 -3.36 -16.84
CA LEU A 259 6.70 -2.13 -17.12
C LEU A 259 7.97 -2.42 -17.93
N GLY A 260 8.70 -3.50 -17.62
CA GLY A 260 9.88 -3.92 -18.37
C GLY A 260 9.57 -4.17 -19.84
N PHE A 261 8.46 -4.84 -20.16
CA PHE A 261 8.02 -5.08 -21.54
C PHE A 261 7.84 -3.78 -22.32
N PHE A 262 7.15 -2.80 -21.76
CA PHE A 262 6.88 -1.52 -22.43
C PHE A 262 8.06 -0.54 -22.39
N THR A 263 9.10 -0.84 -21.60
CA THR A 263 10.38 -0.10 -21.63
C THR A 263 11.48 -0.78 -22.42
N GLY A 264 11.17 -1.90 -23.10
CA GLY A 264 12.03 -2.51 -24.11
C GLY A 264 12.68 -3.85 -23.76
N ALA A 265 12.24 -4.50 -22.66
CA ALA A 265 12.67 -5.88 -22.37
C ALA A 265 12.12 -6.87 -23.41
N ASP A 266 12.86 -7.96 -23.66
CA ASP A 266 12.44 -8.99 -24.59
C ASP A 266 11.22 -9.75 -24.09
N ALA A 267 10.23 -9.96 -24.96
CA ALA A 267 8.99 -10.66 -24.61
C ALA A 267 9.20 -12.07 -24.05
N ALA A 268 10.27 -12.79 -24.44
CA ALA A 268 10.56 -14.10 -23.90
C ALA A 268 10.93 -14.02 -22.42
N GLN A 269 11.76 -13.06 -22.05
CA GLN A 269 12.12 -12.80 -20.64
C GLN A 269 10.89 -12.44 -19.81
N ILE A 270 10.01 -11.60 -20.33
CA ILE A 270 8.76 -11.20 -19.66
C ILE A 270 7.83 -12.41 -19.49
N ALA A 271 7.70 -13.24 -20.54
CA ALA A 271 6.89 -14.44 -20.48
C ALA A 271 7.40 -15.44 -19.42
N GLU A 272 8.72 -15.63 -19.31
CA GLU A 272 9.34 -16.43 -18.24
C GLU A 272 8.95 -15.91 -16.85
N GLY A 273 9.01 -14.60 -16.61
CA GLY A 273 8.59 -14.00 -15.35
C GLY A 273 7.12 -14.24 -15.03
N ILE A 274 6.23 -14.09 -16.02
CA ILE A 274 4.79 -14.35 -15.85
C ILE A 274 4.54 -15.83 -15.56
N LEU A 275 5.16 -16.72 -16.34
CA LEU A 275 4.99 -18.18 -16.18
C LEU A 275 5.55 -18.65 -14.82
N SER A 276 6.69 -18.13 -14.38
CA SER A 276 7.26 -18.44 -13.07
C SER A 276 6.27 -18.13 -11.93
N VAL A 277 5.59 -16.98 -11.97
CA VAL A 277 4.55 -16.67 -10.99
C VAL A 277 3.40 -17.67 -11.07
N LEU A 278 2.92 -17.99 -12.27
CA LEU A 278 1.80 -18.92 -12.46
C LEU A 278 2.12 -20.37 -12.06
N GLU A 279 3.38 -20.78 -12.18
CA GLU A 279 3.85 -22.13 -11.81
C GLU A 279 4.16 -22.24 -10.32
N ASN A 280 4.73 -21.19 -9.71
CA ASN A 280 5.17 -21.23 -8.32
C ASN A 280 4.03 -21.02 -7.33
N TYR A 281 3.04 -20.19 -7.68
CA TYR A 281 1.96 -19.82 -6.74
C TYR A 281 0.79 -20.82 -6.82
N PRO A 282 0.17 -21.16 -5.66
CA PRO A 282 -1.05 -21.95 -5.67
C PRO A 282 -2.15 -21.30 -6.53
N PRO A 283 -2.92 -22.07 -7.32
CA PRO A 283 -3.91 -21.50 -8.25
C PRO A 283 -4.93 -20.57 -7.62
N GLN A 284 -5.34 -20.83 -6.36
CA GLN A 284 -6.25 -19.96 -5.63
C GLN A 284 -5.59 -18.61 -5.29
N VAL A 285 -4.28 -18.59 -5.02
CA VAL A 285 -3.51 -17.38 -4.76
C VAL A 285 -3.31 -16.58 -6.03
N VAL A 286 -2.98 -17.24 -7.15
CA VAL A 286 -2.84 -16.59 -8.47
C VAL A 286 -4.06 -15.75 -8.81
N ARG A 287 -5.28 -16.25 -8.53
CA ARG A 287 -6.53 -15.51 -8.76
C ARG A 287 -6.68 -14.26 -7.90
N MET A 288 -5.96 -14.20 -6.78
CA MET A 288 -6.03 -13.12 -5.80
C MET A 288 -4.79 -12.23 -5.78
N LEU A 289 -3.76 -12.54 -6.60
CA LEU A 289 -2.55 -11.71 -6.66
C LEU A 289 -2.89 -10.25 -6.99
N MET A 290 -2.41 -9.34 -6.16
CA MET A 290 -2.64 -7.90 -6.36
C MET A 290 -1.73 -7.39 -7.47
N ASN A 291 -2.23 -7.41 -8.71
CA ASN A 291 -1.52 -6.94 -9.90
C ASN A 291 -1.57 -5.41 -9.98
N HIS A 292 -0.49 -4.76 -9.63
CA HIS A 292 -0.34 -3.31 -9.73
C HIS A 292 0.77 -2.94 -10.73
N ILE A 293 0.69 -1.76 -11.31
CA ILE A 293 1.75 -1.14 -12.13
C ILE A 293 2.32 0.13 -11.49
N GLY A 294 1.61 0.70 -10.54
CA GLY A 294 2.03 1.81 -9.68
C GLY A 294 1.61 1.58 -8.22
N THR A 295 2.40 2.10 -7.30
CA THR A 295 2.13 2.13 -5.85
C THR A 295 2.63 3.42 -5.24
N HIS A 296 2.33 3.65 -3.96
CA HIS A 296 2.86 4.78 -3.20
C HIS A 296 4.37 4.70 -2.94
N ASP A 297 5.01 3.53 -3.16
CA ASP A 297 6.46 3.33 -2.97
C ASP A 297 7.27 3.40 -4.25
N THR A 298 6.59 3.50 -5.39
CA THR A 298 7.25 3.47 -6.69
C THR A 298 6.97 4.74 -7.48
N GLU A 299 7.80 5.03 -8.47
CA GLU A 299 7.52 6.06 -9.45
C GLU A 299 6.19 5.79 -10.16
N ARG A 300 5.45 6.83 -10.53
CA ARG A 300 4.21 6.71 -11.30
C ARG A 300 4.46 5.95 -12.60
N ALA A 301 3.56 5.04 -12.95
CA ALA A 301 3.73 4.18 -14.11
C ALA A 301 3.93 4.97 -15.41
N VAL A 302 3.18 6.05 -15.64
CA VAL A 302 3.35 6.90 -16.81
C VAL A 302 4.73 7.55 -16.86
N THR A 303 5.32 7.91 -15.71
CA THR A 303 6.67 8.48 -15.61
C THR A 303 7.71 7.42 -15.96
N VAL A 304 7.56 6.19 -15.48
CA VAL A 304 8.45 5.06 -15.83
C VAL A 304 8.40 4.77 -17.34
N LEU A 305 7.19 4.79 -17.92
CA LEU A 305 6.97 4.42 -19.32
C LEU A 305 7.43 5.50 -20.34
N ALA A 306 7.38 6.78 -19.97
CA ALA A 306 7.60 7.86 -20.92
C ALA A 306 8.58 8.93 -20.47
N GLY A 307 8.88 9.00 -19.17
CA GLY A 307 9.81 9.97 -18.61
C GLY A 307 11.27 9.59 -18.80
N GLU A 308 12.14 10.48 -18.40
CA GLU A 308 13.58 10.20 -18.32
C GLU A 308 13.85 9.36 -17.06
N PRO A 309 14.56 8.22 -17.14
CA PRO A 309 14.85 7.41 -15.96
C PRO A 309 15.60 8.20 -14.87
N SER A 310 15.20 8.07 -13.62
CA SER A 310 15.83 8.79 -12.49
C SER A 310 17.30 8.41 -12.26
N GLN A 311 17.65 7.15 -12.49
CA GLN A 311 19.03 6.62 -12.42
C GLN A 311 19.81 7.07 -11.17
N GLY A 312 19.16 7.13 -10.01
CA GLY A 312 19.76 7.58 -8.75
C GLY A 312 19.89 9.10 -8.60
N ARG A 313 19.35 9.89 -9.52
CA ARG A 313 19.29 11.36 -9.39
C ARG A 313 18.44 11.76 -8.17
N GLY A 314 18.94 12.75 -7.42
CA GLY A 314 18.33 13.18 -6.17
C GLY A 314 16.99 13.89 -6.33
N ARG A 315 16.37 14.21 -5.17
CA ARG A 315 15.05 14.88 -5.11
C ARG A 315 15.02 16.24 -5.81
N GLU A 316 16.13 16.99 -5.84
CA GLU A 316 16.23 18.28 -6.56
C GLU A 316 15.93 18.09 -8.06
N TRP A 317 16.56 17.11 -8.69
CA TRP A 317 16.32 16.80 -10.10
C TRP A 317 14.88 16.31 -10.30
N GLN A 318 14.43 15.36 -9.48
CA GLN A 318 13.09 14.75 -9.58
C GLN A 318 11.98 15.80 -9.46
N SER A 319 12.13 16.78 -8.55
CA SER A 319 11.16 17.86 -8.31
C SER A 319 10.98 18.80 -9.51
N ALA A 320 11.98 18.91 -10.34
CA ALA A 320 11.99 19.78 -11.53
C ALA A 320 11.48 19.09 -12.80
N GLN A 321 11.22 17.76 -12.74
CA GLN A 321 10.82 17.02 -13.94
C GLN A 321 9.31 17.06 -14.15
N THR A 322 8.93 17.25 -15.39
CA THR A 322 7.57 17.08 -15.91
C THR A 322 7.66 16.47 -17.30
N LEU A 323 6.69 15.65 -17.69
CA LEU A 323 6.62 15.10 -19.03
C LEU A 323 6.34 16.21 -20.05
N SER A 324 7.10 16.28 -21.13
CA SER A 324 6.76 17.09 -22.29
C SER A 324 5.46 16.59 -22.93
N SER A 325 4.84 17.40 -23.80
CA SER A 325 3.60 17.01 -24.50
C SER A 325 3.77 15.69 -25.26
N GLY A 326 4.87 15.52 -25.99
CA GLY A 326 5.15 14.29 -26.74
C GLY A 326 5.40 13.08 -25.84
N GLN A 327 6.08 13.26 -24.71
CA GLN A 327 6.24 12.20 -23.71
C GLN A 327 4.88 11.83 -23.06
N ARG A 328 4.04 12.82 -22.79
CA ARG A 328 2.70 12.60 -22.22
C ARG A 328 1.81 11.80 -23.17
N GLU A 329 1.75 12.18 -24.45
CA GLU A 329 1.00 11.41 -25.45
C GLU A 329 1.50 9.98 -25.60
N ARG A 330 2.82 9.78 -25.64
CA ARG A 330 3.43 8.45 -25.64
C ARG A 330 3.07 7.69 -24.36
N GLY A 331 3.16 8.36 -23.21
CA GLY A 331 2.85 7.80 -21.90
C GLY A 331 1.41 7.29 -21.82
N VAL A 332 0.43 8.07 -22.31
CA VAL A 332 -0.97 7.66 -22.36
C VAL A 332 -1.14 6.37 -23.17
N ARG A 333 -0.57 6.28 -24.37
CA ARG A 333 -0.64 5.07 -25.19
C ARG A 333 -0.01 3.85 -24.52
N LEU A 334 1.15 4.03 -23.86
CA LEU A 334 1.81 2.95 -23.13
C LEU A 334 1.04 2.53 -21.87
N MET A 335 0.43 3.48 -21.15
CA MET A 335 -0.44 3.22 -20.02
C MET A 335 -1.69 2.42 -20.44
N MET A 336 -2.29 2.75 -21.57
CA MET A 336 -3.42 1.97 -22.10
C MET A 336 -3.02 0.52 -22.38
N ALA A 337 -1.85 0.30 -22.96
CA ALA A 337 -1.36 -1.05 -23.24
C ALA A 337 -0.96 -1.80 -21.96
N ALA A 338 -0.27 -1.15 -21.02
CA ALA A 338 0.15 -1.74 -19.76
C ALA A 338 -1.07 -2.10 -18.89
N SER A 339 -2.06 -1.23 -18.81
CA SER A 339 -3.30 -1.50 -18.07
C SER A 339 -4.15 -2.59 -18.75
N ALA A 340 -4.13 -2.72 -20.07
CA ALA A 340 -4.75 -3.87 -20.74
C ALA A 340 -4.14 -5.18 -20.25
N MET A 341 -2.82 -5.29 -20.17
CA MET A 341 -2.16 -6.47 -19.59
C MET A 341 -2.55 -6.66 -18.11
N GLN A 342 -2.59 -5.58 -17.34
CA GLN A 342 -2.99 -5.61 -15.92
C GLN A 342 -4.37 -6.20 -15.72
N TYR A 343 -5.33 -5.88 -16.57
CA TYR A 343 -6.71 -6.32 -16.46
C TYR A 343 -6.98 -7.71 -17.07
N THR A 344 -6.13 -8.20 -17.96
CA THR A 344 -6.34 -9.44 -18.68
C THR A 344 -5.46 -10.60 -18.22
N LEU A 345 -4.30 -10.34 -17.61
CA LEU A 345 -3.47 -11.38 -16.99
C LEU A 345 -4.10 -11.89 -15.69
N PRO A 346 -3.77 -13.15 -15.27
CA PRO A 346 -4.30 -13.72 -14.03
C PRO A 346 -3.96 -12.88 -12.80
N GLY A 347 -4.93 -12.71 -11.90
CA GLY A 347 -4.83 -11.89 -10.70
C GLY A 347 -5.89 -10.79 -10.65
N VAL A 348 -5.79 -9.91 -9.67
CA VAL A 348 -6.71 -8.78 -9.44
C VAL A 348 -6.01 -7.48 -9.81
N PRO A 349 -6.49 -6.74 -10.82
CA PRO A 349 -5.90 -5.44 -11.15
C PRO A 349 -6.09 -4.47 -9.98
N CYS A 350 -4.99 -3.84 -9.55
CA CYS A 350 -4.99 -2.79 -8.56
C CYS A 350 -4.50 -1.49 -9.18
N VAL A 351 -5.39 -0.50 -9.23
CA VAL A 351 -5.09 0.83 -9.75
C VAL A 351 -4.60 1.70 -8.62
N TYR A 352 -3.39 2.21 -8.73
CA TYR A 352 -2.92 3.26 -7.84
C TYR A 352 -3.63 4.57 -8.22
N TYR A 353 -4.24 5.24 -7.23
CA TYR A 353 -5.04 6.44 -7.52
C TYR A 353 -4.29 7.43 -8.41
N GLY A 354 -4.97 7.91 -9.44
CA GLY A 354 -4.40 8.86 -10.38
C GLY A 354 -3.68 8.24 -11.58
N ASP A 355 -3.40 6.93 -11.60
CA ASP A 355 -2.90 6.27 -12.82
C ASP A 355 -3.97 6.35 -13.93
N GLU A 356 -5.26 6.19 -13.56
CA GLU A 356 -6.41 6.36 -14.46
C GLU A 356 -6.60 7.81 -14.92
N ALA A 357 -6.03 8.77 -14.19
CA ALA A 357 -6.08 10.20 -14.52
C ALA A 357 -4.82 10.69 -15.27
N GLY A 358 -3.82 9.82 -15.44
CA GLY A 358 -2.56 10.15 -16.08
C GLY A 358 -1.60 10.97 -15.21
N MET A 359 -1.68 10.82 -13.88
CA MET A 359 -0.77 11.51 -12.96
C MET A 359 0.66 11.05 -13.15
N GLU A 360 1.57 12.00 -13.27
CA GLU A 360 3.02 11.81 -13.33
C GLU A 360 3.67 12.08 -11.97
N GLY A 361 4.86 11.55 -11.75
CA GLY A 361 5.67 11.78 -10.56
C GLY A 361 6.78 10.73 -10.40
N TYR A 362 7.93 11.18 -9.93
CA TYR A 362 9.03 10.30 -9.54
C TYR A 362 8.78 9.71 -8.15
N LYS A 363 9.84 9.29 -7.45
CA LYS A 363 9.72 8.66 -6.12
C LYS A 363 9.13 9.61 -5.08
N ASP A 364 8.74 9.05 -3.97
CA ASP A 364 8.24 9.78 -2.80
C ASP A 364 9.06 11.05 -2.49
N PRO A 365 8.40 12.20 -2.34
CA PRO A 365 6.95 12.45 -2.26
C PRO A 365 6.26 12.79 -3.59
N PHE A 366 6.97 12.80 -4.72
CA PHE A 366 6.45 13.31 -5.99
C PHE A 366 5.39 12.39 -6.63
N ASN A 367 5.40 11.09 -6.32
CA ASN A 367 4.39 10.13 -6.74
C ASN A 367 3.08 10.22 -5.94
N ARG A 368 3.05 11.02 -4.85
CA ARG A 368 1.93 11.11 -3.89
C ARG A 368 1.17 12.43 -3.98
N GLY A 369 1.19 13.08 -5.14
CA GLY A 369 0.44 14.31 -5.40
C GLY A 369 -1.07 14.14 -5.23
N CYS A 370 -1.78 15.27 -5.03
CA CYS A 370 -3.24 15.26 -4.93
C CYS A 370 -3.90 14.84 -6.24
N TYR A 371 -5.04 14.15 -6.15
CA TYR A 371 -5.82 13.78 -7.32
C TYR A 371 -6.28 15.02 -8.11
N PRO A 372 -6.13 15.06 -9.45
CA PRO A 372 -6.36 16.24 -10.25
C PRO A 372 -7.85 16.41 -10.65
N TRP A 373 -8.76 16.49 -9.67
CA TRP A 373 -10.19 16.62 -9.91
C TRP A 373 -10.54 17.68 -10.97
N GLY A 374 -11.27 17.25 -12.00
CA GLY A 374 -11.68 18.12 -13.13
C GLY A 374 -10.57 18.39 -14.17
N ARG A 375 -9.40 17.77 -14.01
CA ARG A 375 -8.25 17.90 -14.93
C ARG A 375 -7.67 16.54 -15.31
N GLU A 376 -8.45 15.48 -15.14
CA GLU A 376 -8.07 14.10 -15.46
C GLU A 376 -7.81 13.95 -16.98
N ASN A 377 -6.91 13.07 -17.35
CA ASN A 377 -6.79 12.63 -18.73
C ASN A 377 -8.03 11.80 -19.10
N GLN A 378 -8.92 12.41 -19.90
CA GLN A 378 -10.23 11.82 -20.23
C GLN A 378 -10.11 10.54 -21.06
N GLU A 379 -9.08 10.41 -21.88
CA GLU A 379 -8.83 9.21 -22.70
C GLU A 379 -8.46 8.03 -21.79
N LEU A 380 -7.52 8.21 -20.86
CA LEU A 380 -7.16 7.18 -19.87
C LEU A 380 -8.34 6.84 -18.97
N LEU A 381 -9.05 7.83 -18.48
CA LEU A 381 -10.20 7.60 -17.60
C LEU A 381 -11.30 6.77 -18.30
N ALA A 382 -11.61 7.08 -19.55
CA ALA A 382 -12.54 6.30 -20.34
C ALA A 382 -12.02 4.88 -20.59
N TRP A 383 -10.73 4.73 -20.83
CA TRP A 383 -10.09 3.44 -21.03
C TRP A 383 -10.16 2.54 -19.79
N TYR A 384 -9.82 3.06 -18.62
CA TYR A 384 -9.91 2.28 -17.35
C TYR A 384 -11.35 1.86 -17.04
N ARG A 385 -12.35 2.70 -17.31
CA ARG A 385 -13.77 2.33 -17.23
C ARG A 385 -14.08 1.16 -18.16
N ARG A 386 -13.64 1.23 -19.42
CA ARG A 386 -13.87 0.16 -20.39
C ARG A 386 -13.17 -1.15 -19.99
N LEU A 387 -11.96 -1.09 -19.44
CA LEU A 387 -11.27 -2.28 -18.91
C LEU A 387 -12.06 -2.91 -17.74
N GLY A 388 -12.62 -2.10 -16.85
CA GLY A 388 -13.47 -2.56 -15.77
C GLY A 388 -14.72 -3.27 -16.27
N GLU A 389 -15.43 -2.67 -17.24
CA GLU A 389 -16.59 -3.27 -17.92
C GLU A 389 -16.24 -4.61 -18.54
N ILE A 390 -15.17 -4.66 -19.37
CA ILE A 390 -14.71 -5.88 -20.03
C ILE A 390 -14.46 -6.99 -19.01
N ARG A 391 -13.81 -6.67 -17.90
CA ARG A 391 -13.52 -7.66 -16.86
C ARG A 391 -14.79 -8.11 -16.12
N GLU A 392 -15.78 -7.25 -15.97
CA GLU A 392 -17.06 -7.60 -15.36
C GLU A 392 -17.91 -8.47 -16.31
N GLU A 393 -17.98 -8.13 -17.59
CA GLU A 393 -18.71 -8.84 -18.63
C GLU A 393 -18.12 -10.22 -18.98
N HIS A 394 -16.79 -10.38 -18.78
CA HIS A 394 -16.09 -11.59 -19.20
C HIS A 394 -15.41 -12.30 -18.01
N PRO A 395 -16.10 -13.26 -17.36
CA PRO A 395 -15.55 -14.01 -16.21
C PRO A 395 -14.21 -14.70 -16.48
N VAL A 396 -13.89 -14.98 -17.73
CA VAL A 396 -12.61 -15.57 -18.16
C VAL A 396 -11.39 -14.79 -17.65
N PHE A 397 -11.49 -13.46 -17.50
CA PHE A 397 -10.40 -12.66 -16.96
C PHE A 397 -10.25 -12.79 -15.43
N LYS A 398 -11.27 -13.30 -14.75
CA LYS A 398 -11.24 -13.58 -13.31
C LYS A 398 -10.81 -15.01 -13.02
N GLU A 399 -11.36 -15.97 -13.73
CA GLU A 399 -11.31 -17.41 -13.40
C GLU A 399 -10.64 -18.29 -14.46
N GLY A 400 -10.53 -17.79 -15.70
CA GLY A 400 -10.03 -18.56 -16.84
C GLY A 400 -8.56 -18.92 -16.71
N SER A 401 -8.18 -19.98 -17.43
CA SER A 401 -6.80 -20.41 -17.57
C SER A 401 -5.97 -19.39 -18.37
N PHE A 402 -4.68 -19.52 -18.30
CA PHE A 402 -3.74 -18.73 -19.10
C PHE A 402 -2.92 -19.64 -19.99
N ARG A 403 -2.80 -19.27 -21.27
CA ARG A 403 -1.92 -19.99 -22.20
C ARG A 403 -1.11 -18.99 -23.04
N LEU A 404 0.20 -19.10 -22.95
CA LEU A 404 1.13 -18.35 -23.79
C LEU A 404 1.06 -18.89 -25.23
N LEU A 405 0.89 -18.02 -26.21
CA LEU A 405 0.91 -18.36 -27.63
C LEU A 405 2.26 -18.06 -28.28
N LYS A 406 2.83 -16.88 -27.97
CA LYS A 406 4.10 -16.46 -28.55
C LYS A 406 4.75 -15.37 -27.67
N ALA A 407 6.06 -15.48 -27.52
CA ALA A 407 6.90 -14.46 -26.90
C ALA A 407 8.23 -14.35 -27.66
N LYS A 408 8.46 -13.22 -28.34
CA LYS A 408 9.71 -12.98 -29.08
C LYS A 408 9.87 -11.48 -29.39
N GLY A 409 11.00 -10.90 -29.03
CA GLY A 409 11.29 -9.49 -29.26
C GLY A 409 10.25 -8.58 -28.59
N SER A 410 9.52 -7.80 -29.36
CA SER A 410 8.43 -6.93 -28.87
C SER A 410 7.03 -7.55 -28.98
N LEU A 411 6.93 -8.85 -29.30
CA LEU A 411 5.65 -9.54 -29.46
C LEU A 411 5.39 -10.49 -28.31
N LEU A 412 4.35 -10.22 -27.51
CA LEU A 412 3.79 -11.12 -26.51
C LEU A 412 2.32 -11.40 -26.88
N ALA A 413 1.97 -12.65 -27.08
CA ALA A 413 0.62 -13.09 -27.39
C ALA A 413 0.20 -14.21 -26.43
N TYR A 414 -0.98 -14.08 -25.85
CA TYR A 414 -1.57 -15.06 -24.91
C TYR A 414 -3.09 -15.12 -25.06
N VAL A 415 -3.67 -16.12 -24.49
CA VAL A 415 -5.12 -16.32 -24.44
C VAL A 415 -5.57 -16.63 -23.01
N ARG A 416 -6.78 -16.24 -22.70
CA ARG A 416 -7.53 -16.60 -21.48
C ARG A 416 -8.72 -17.46 -21.91
N GLU A 417 -8.82 -18.67 -21.34
CA GLU A 417 -9.82 -19.70 -21.69
C GLU A 417 -10.64 -20.13 -20.48
#